data_b6067770b99d630023dcaa137ed1a20d
#
_entry.id   b6067770b99d630023dcaa137ed1a20d
#
_cell.length_a   1.000
_cell.length_b   1.000
_cell.length_c   1.000
_cell.angle_alpha   90.00
_cell.angle_beta   90.00
_cell.angle_gamma   90.00
#
_symmetry.space_group_name_H-M   'P 1'
#
loop_
_entity.id
_entity.type
_entity.pdbx_description
1 polymer ?
#
loop_
_entity_poly.entity_id
_entity_poly.type
_entity_poly.pdbx_seq_one_letter_code
_entity_poly.pdbx_strand_id
1 'polypeptide(L)'
;LYMNHPYRKPIIGWEHEIKSLSLDDVTKFYKKYYAPNNAIIVICGDISLDEVVNIAKKYFGSIKPSKIEKRLWTDEPTQHALRKVALNSKNTAIPVFKRHYLAPTYTKSKKESLTLEVFSEIFGNPATGMLFEEFVKNKKLATSASAYYYPDGFGHTSFVISIIPKKNISLENIENYLDIYLSKISKQSFDKKELQKIKKRLVNDAIFAQDSLYMGMRIFGSSLTTGYSLKEITNWPKDILKVSINDLESTVPKIFNNKSSVTGYLLPEKE
;
A
#
# COMPACT_ATOMS: atom_id res chain seq x y z
N LEU A 1 7.09 7.79 -8.82
CA LEU A 1 5.66 7.56 -9.01
C LEU A 1 4.90 8.88 -8.97
N TYR A 2 5.04 9.66 -7.89
CA TYR A 2 4.34 10.92 -7.69
C TYR A 2 5.13 12.11 -8.25
N MET A 3 4.46 13.00 -8.96
CA MET A 3 5.03 14.28 -9.42
C MET A 3 4.63 15.44 -8.52
N ASN A 4 3.38 15.44 -8.07
CA ASN A 4 2.78 16.57 -7.37
C ASN A 4 2.29 16.20 -5.97
N HIS A 5 1.76 15.01 -5.77
CA HIS A 5 1.27 14.56 -4.47
C HIS A 5 2.38 14.60 -3.42
N PRO A 6 2.11 15.00 -2.16
CA PRO A 6 3.12 15.08 -1.09
C PRO A 6 3.90 13.79 -0.82
N TYR A 7 3.34 12.63 -1.15
CA TYR A 7 4.01 11.33 -1.02
C TYR A 7 5.22 11.14 -1.95
N ARG A 8 5.51 12.09 -2.83
CA ARG A 8 6.76 12.14 -3.61
C ARG A 8 8.01 12.34 -2.75
N LYS A 9 7.84 12.92 -1.55
CA LYS A 9 8.94 13.12 -0.61
C LYS A 9 9.19 11.83 0.20
N PRO A 10 10.45 11.50 0.50
CA PRO A 10 10.74 10.42 1.45
C PRO A 10 10.07 10.69 2.80
N ILE A 11 9.63 9.62 3.50
CA ILE A 11 8.98 9.77 4.82
C ILE A 11 9.88 10.51 5.81
N ILE A 12 11.18 10.22 5.80
CA ILE A 12 12.15 10.91 6.66
C ILE A 12 12.49 12.32 6.17
N GLY A 13 12.12 12.70 4.92
CA GLY A 13 12.52 13.95 4.29
C GLY A 13 13.87 13.86 3.57
N TRP A 14 14.30 14.98 3.01
CA TRP A 14 15.61 15.09 2.35
C TRP A 14 16.68 15.47 3.37
N GLU A 15 17.88 14.92 3.24
CA GLU A 15 18.98 15.13 4.17
C GLU A 15 19.29 16.63 4.40
N HIS A 16 19.28 17.43 3.34
CA HIS A 16 19.53 18.87 3.45
C HIS A 16 18.37 19.62 4.16
N GLU A 17 17.10 19.19 3.98
CA GLU A 17 15.95 19.75 4.69
C GLU A 17 16.06 19.40 6.19
N ILE A 18 16.43 18.16 6.53
CA ILE A 18 16.60 17.72 7.92
C ILE A 18 17.74 18.50 8.61
N LYS A 19 18.87 18.67 7.93
CA LYS A 19 20.00 19.44 8.46
C LYS A 19 19.69 20.93 8.69
N SER A 20 18.71 21.48 7.98
CA SER A 20 18.28 22.88 8.11
C SER A 20 17.17 23.10 9.13
N LEU A 21 16.59 22.04 9.71
CA LEU A 21 15.53 22.15 10.71
C LEU A 21 16.03 22.89 11.97
N SER A 22 15.30 23.93 12.33
CA SER A 22 15.51 24.68 13.57
C SER A 22 14.54 24.26 14.68
N LEU A 23 14.86 24.61 15.93
CA LEU A 23 13.93 24.41 17.05
C LEU A 23 12.61 25.16 16.83
N ASP A 24 12.65 26.32 16.18
CA ASP A 24 11.46 27.12 15.87
C ASP A 24 10.53 26.38 14.89
N ASP A 25 11.08 25.74 13.85
CA ASP A 25 10.31 24.95 12.88
C ASP A 25 9.59 23.80 13.57
N VAL A 26 10.30 23.04 14.41
CA VAL A 26 9.73 21.92 15.17
C VAL A 26 8.65 22.42 16.14
N THR A 27 8.90 23.54 16.82
CA THR A 27 7.95 24.11 17.79
C THR A 27 6.69 24.62 17.09
N LYS A 28 6.82 25.29 15.94
CA LYS A 28 5.68 25.72 15.11
C LYS A 28 4.85 24.53 14.63
N PHE A 29 5.51 23.48 14.14
CA PHE A 29 4.84 22.26 13.70
C PHE A 29 4.06 21.60 14.86
N TYR A 30 4.71 21.48 16.03
CA TYR A 30 4.08 20.92 17.23
C TYR A 30 2.83 21.72 17.62
N LYS A 31 2.95 23.04 17.77
CA LYS A 31 1.81 23.91 18.12
C LYS A 31 0.67 23.86 17.10
N LYS A 32 0.98 23.64 15.82
CA LYS A 32 -0.01 23.60 14.75
C LYS A 32 -0.81 22.32 14.72
N TYR A 33 -0.18 21.17 14.97
CA TYR A 33 -0.80 19.87 14.70
C TYR A 33 -1.03 18.99 15.92
N TYR A 34 -0.32 19.21 17.03
CA TYR A 34 -0.46 18.40 18.24
C TYR A 34 -1.53 19.01 19.16
N ALA A 35 -2.76 18.52 19.00
CA ALA A 35 -3.90 18.90 19.82
C ALA A 35 -4.82 17.70 20.02
N PRO A 36 -5.57 17.63 21.14
CA PRO A 36 -6.46 16.49 21.45
C PRO A 36 -7.49 16.21 20.36
N ASN A 37 -7.99 17.26 19.72
CA ASN A 37 -8.96 17.16 18.63
C ASN A 37 -8.33 16.79 17.27
N ASN A 38 -7.03 16.55 17.22
CA ASN A 38 -6.27 16.05 16.06
C ASN A 38 -5.45 14.79 16.40
N ALA A 39 -5.81 14.10 17.50
CA ALA A 39 -5.13 12.90 17.97
C ALA A 39 -6.13 11.76 18.18
N ILE A 40 -5.66 10.54 17.98
CA ILE A 40 -6.41 9.32 18.22
C ILE A 40 -5.61 8.47 19.20
N ILE A 41 -6.25 7.98 20.24
CA ILE A 41 -5.67 7.04 21.20
C ILE A 41 -6.26 5.67 20.91
N VAL A 42 -5.40 4.69 20.68
CA VAL A 42 -5.78 3.28 20.56
C VAL A 42 -5.08 2.50 21.65
N ILE A 43 -5.84 1.80 22.47
CA ILE A 43 -5.35 1.03 23.60
C ILE A 43 -5.84 -0.40 23.46
N CYS A 44 -4.91 -1.35 23.58
CA CYS A 44 -5.21 -2.77 23.68
C CYS A 44 -4.51 -3.33 24.91
N GLY A 45 -5.23 -4.07 25.75
CA GLY A 45 -4.70 -4.66 26.96
C GLY A 45 -5.81 -5.15 27.88
N ASP A 46 -5.42 -5.70 29.02
CA ASP A 46 -6.34 -6.13 30.09
C ASP A 46 -6.74 -4.90 30.91
N ILE A 47 -7.65 -4.10 30.39
CA ILE A 47 -8.13 -2.86 31.02
C ILE A 47 -9.58 -2.60 30.61
N SER A 48 -10.40 -2.15 31.54
CA SER A 48 -11.79 -1.79 31.28
C SER A 48 -11.91 -0.44 30.55
N LEU A 49 -13.01 -0.25 29.83
CA LEU A 49 -13.29 1.00 29.14
C LEU A 49 -13.35 2.19 30.12
N ASP A 50 -13.95 2.00 31.30
CA ASP A 50 -14.09 3.07 32.29
C ASP A 50 -12.73 3.49 32.83
N GLU A 51 -11.82 2.54 33.10
CA GLU A 51 -10.45 2.84 33.52
C GLU A 51 -9.70 3.62 32.42
N VAL A 52 -9.81 3.18 31.17
CA VAL A 52 -9.20 3.90 30.03
C VAL A 52 -9.71 5.34 29.95
N VAL A 53 -11.03 5.54 30.03
CA VAL A 53 -11.65 6.87 29.99
C VAL A 53 -11.18 7.74 31.15
N ASN A 54 -11.10 7.19 32.37
CA ASN A 54 -10.65 7.93 33.55
C ASN A 54 -9.18 8.32 33.42
N ILE A 55 -8.31 7.40 32.98
CA ILE A 55 -6.89 7.68 32.76
C ILE A 55 -6.72 8.73 31.64
N ALA A 56 -7.43 8.58 30.52
CA ALA A 56 -7.38 9.54 29.43
C ALA A 56 -7.83 10.94 29.86
N LYS A 57 -8.92 11.05 30.62
CA LYS A 57 -9.38 12.32 31.20
C LYS A 57 -8.35 12.93 32.15
N LYS A 58 -7.72 12.11 33.00
CA LYS A 58 -6.69 12.57 33.95
C LYS A 58 -5.49 13.20 33.25
N TYR A 59 -4.99 12.58 32.17
CA TYR A 59 -3.76 13.02 31.50
C TYR A 59 -4.00 13.99 30.35
N PHE A 60 -5.12 13.89 29.66
CA PHE A 60 -5.40 14.68 28.45
C PHE A 60 -6.58 15.65 28.62
N GLY A 61 -7.44 15.46 29.61
CA GLY A 61 -8.68 16.22 29.75
C GLY A 61 -8.51 17.72 30.00
N SER A 62 -7.37 18.14 30.55
CA SER A 62 -7.04 19.55 30.76
C SER A 62 -6.47 20.26 29.52
N ILE A 63 -6.08 19.50 28.49
CA ILE A 63 -5.48 20.05 27.28
C ILE A 63 -6.60 20.62 26.39
N LYS A 64 -6.52 21.89 26.07
CA LYS A 64 -7.53 22.56 25.25
C LYS A 64 -7.42 22.16 23.77
N PRO A 65 -8.56 22.03 23.05
CA PRO A 65 -8.54 21.84 21.62
C PRO A 65 -7.94 23.03 20.90
N SER A 66 -7.27 22.81 19.78
CA SER A 66 -6.73 23.85 18.92
C SER A 66 -7.52 23.96 17.62
N LYS A 67 -7.41 25.13 16.96
CA LYS A 67 -7.93 25.29 15.60
C LYS A 67 -7.00 24.54 14.64
N ILE A 68 -7.48 23.38 14.14
CA ILE A 68 -6.74 22.59 13.14
C ILE A 68 -7.17 23.04 11.75
N GLU A 69 -6.21 23.51 10.96
CA GLU A 69 -6.46 23.83 9.57
C GLU A 69 -6.66 22.55 8.75
N LYS A 70 -7.69 22.55 7.89
CA LYS A 70 -7.93 21.44 6.98
C LYS A 70 -6.71 21.28 6.04
N ARG A 71 -6.15 20.09 5.97
CA ARG A 71 -5.08 19.80 5.02
C ARG A 71 -5.60 19.94 3.59
N LEU A 72 -4.90 20.71 2.79
CA LEU A 72 -5.10 20.76 1.35
C LEU A 72 -4.20 19.69 0.73
N TRP A 73 -4.82 18.67 0.16
CA TRP A 73 -4.11 17.63 -0.58
C TRP A 73 -4.06 18.00 -2.05
N THR A 74 -2.87 17.99 -2.60
CA THR A 74 -2.67 18.16 -4.03
C THR A 74 -2.82 16.80 -4.70
N ASP A 75 -3.75 16.67 -5.63
CA ASP A 75 -3.91 15.44 -6.40
C ASP A 75 -2.73 15.21 -7.34
N GLU A 76 -2.48 13.95 -7.65
CA GLU A 76 -1.49 13.55 -8.64
C GLU A 76 -2.08 13.76 -10.04
N PRO A 77 -1.40 14.49 -10.93
CA PRO A 77 -1.86 14.66 -12.30
C PRO A 77 -1.82 13.33 -13.05
N THR A 78 -2.71 13.19 -14.04
CA THR A 78 -2.74 12.01 -14.90
C THR A 78 -1.40 11.84 -15.61
N GLN A 79 -0.80 10.68 -15.49
CA GLN A 79 0.42 10.33 -16.18
C GLN A 79 0.09 9.86 -17.61
N HIS A 80 0.76 10.43 -18.63
CA HIS A 80 0.52 10.13 -20.04
C HIS A 80 1.64 9.33 -20.70
N ALA A 81 2.74 9.08 -20.00
CA ALA A 81 3.87 8.32 -20.52
C ALA A 81 4.48 7.41 -19.45
N LEU A 82 4.95 6.24 -19.85
CA LEU A 82 5.77 5.36 -19.02
C LEU A 82 7.00 6.11 -18.53
N ARG A 83 7.31 5.98 -17.25
CA ARG A 83 8.56 6.48 -16.65
C ARG A 83 9.44 5.31 -16.25
N LYS A 84 10.74 5.46 -16.46
CA LYS A 84 11.74 4.45 -16.14
C LYS A 84 12.90 5.08 -15.38
N VAL A 85 13.35 4.40 -14.34
CA VAL A 85 14.50 4.77 -13.53
C VAL A 85 15.41 3.57 -13.40
N ALA A 86 16.70 3.74 -13.59
CA ALA A 86 17.71 2.71 -13.35
C ALA A 86 18.71 3.25 -12.33
N LEU A 87 19.06 2.43 -11.34
CA LEU A 87 20.03 2.72 -10.31
C LEU A 87 21.03 1.58 -10.19
N ASN A 88 22.31 1.88 -10.36
CA ASN A 88 23.40 0.99 -9.98
C ASN A 88 23.80 1.26 -8.53
N SER A 89 23.99 0.23 -7.72
CA SER A 89 24.29 0.38 -6.30
C SER A 89 25.23 -0.71 -5.80
N LYS A 90 26.25 -0.31 -5.04
CA LYS A 90 27.16 -1.22 -4.31
C LYS A 90 26.43 -1.99 -3.20
N ASN A 91 25.27 -1.49 -2.76
CA ASN A 91 24.50 -2.07 -1.66
C ASN A 91 23.57 -3.21 -2.10
N THR A 92 23.56 -3.59 -3.38
CA THR A 92 22.83 -4.75 -3.86
C THR A 92 23.72 -5.71 -4.61
N ALA A 93 23.55 -7.01 -4.33
CA ALA A 93 24.26 -8.08 -5.02
C ALA A 93 23.44 -8.68 -6.18
N ILE A 94 22.15 -8.43 -6.21
CA ILE A 94 21.21 -9.02 -7.19
C ILE A 94 20.37 -7.94 -7.87
N PRO A 95 20.06 -8.08 -9.17
CA PRO A 95 19.17 -7.18 -9.86
C PRO A 95 17.73 -7.33 -9.35
N VAL A 96 17.00 -6.22 -9.26
CA VAL A 96 15.61 -6.21 -8.87
C VAL A 96 14.81 -5.36 -9.85
N PHE A 97 13.74 -5.92 -10.39
CA PHE A 97 12.73 -5.23 -11.14
C PHE A 97 11.60 -4.79 -10.21
N LYS A 98 11.18 -3.52 -10.29
CA LYS A 98 9.95 -3.05 -9.65
C LYS A 98 9.15 -2.20 -10.62
N ARG A 99 7.83 -2.41 -10.64
CA ARG A 99 6.91 -1.54 -11.35
C ARG A 99 5.80 -1.10 -10.43
N HIS A 100 5.59 0.20 -10.35
CA HIS A 100 4.56 0.84 -9.56
C HIS A 100 3.49 1.42 -10.48
N TYR A 101 2.24 1.09 -10.21
CA TYR A 101 1.07 1.68 -10.84
C TYR A 101 0.35 2.56 -9.83
N LEU A 102 -0.10 3.74 -10.25
CA LEU A 102 -0.98 4.55 -9.42
C LEU A 102 -2.30 3.82 -9.20
N ALA A 103 -2.72 3.73 -7.94
CA ALA A 103 -3.94 3.06 -7.53
C ALA A 103 -4.73 3.94 -6.54
N PRO A 104 -6.05 3.84 -6.48
CA PRO A 104 -6.82 4.56 -5.48
C PRO A 104 -6.55 4.01 -4.08
N THR A 105 -6.60 4.87 -3.06
CA THR A 105 -6.70 4.44 -1.66
C THR A 105 -8.13 4.01 -1.35
N TYR A 106 -8.33 3.37 -0.21
CA TYR A 106 -9.66 3.00 0.28
C TYR A 106 -10.60 4.22 0.40
N THR A 107 -10.11 5.32 0.96
CA THR A 107 -10.88 6.56 1.13
C THR A 107 -11.20 7.26 -0.18
N LYS A 108 -10.41 7.02 -1.24
CA LYS A 108 -10.68 7.57 -2.58
C LYS A 108 -11.70 6.72 -3.36
N SER A 109 -11.58 5.40 -3.28
CA SER A 109 -12.50 4.45 -3.94
C SER A 109 -12.54 3.13 -3.18
N LYS A 110 -13.46 3.03 -2.21
CA LYS A 110 -13.63 1.84 -1.38
C LYS A 110 -13.76 0.55 -2.20
N LYS A 111 -14.61 0.58 -3.25
CA LYS A 111 -14.88 -0.60 -4.07
C LYS A 111 -13.63 -1.08 -4.81
N GLU A 112 -12.91 -0.15 -5.46
CA GLU A 112 -11.71 -0.50 -6.21
C GLU A 112 -10.58 -0.93 -5.26
N SER A 113 -10.47 -0.29 -4.09
CA SER A 113 -9.48 -0.66 -3.07
C SER A 113 -9.68 -2.10 -2.58
N LEU A 114 -10.89 -2.47 -2.13
CA LEU A 114 -11.19 -3.85 -1.70
C LEU A 114 -10.95 -4.87 -2.82
N THR A 115 -11.25 -4.48 -4.06
CA THR A 115 -10.98 -5.33 -5.22
C THR A 115 -9.49 -5.53 -5.43
N LEU A 116 -8.68 -4.48 -5.27
CA LEU A 116 -7.22 -4.54 -5.41
C LEU A 116 -6.56 -5.30 -4.26
N GLU A 117 -7.11 -5.24 -3.05
CA GLU A 117 -6.65 -6.09 -1.94
C GLU A 117 -6.82 -7.58 -2.27
N VAL A 118 -8.01 -7.97 -2.73
CA VAL A 118 -8.26 -9.35 -3.17
C VAL A 118 -7.39 -9.73 -4.37
N PHE A 119 -7.28 -8.84 -5.35
CA PHE A 119 -6.47 -9.08 -6.55
C PHE A 119 -4.99 -9.21 -6.21
N SER A 120 -4.46 -8.42 -5.29
CA SER A 120 -3.05 -8.53 -4.88
C SER A 120 -2.71 -9.91 -4.29
N GLU A 121 -3.67 -10.57 -3.64
CA GLU A 121 -3.50 -11.94 -3.16
C GLU A 121 -3.60 -12.99 -4.26
N ILE A 122 -4.54 -12.84 -5.20
CA ILE A 122 -4.68 -13.74 -6.35
C ILE A 122 -3.43 -13.66 -7.24
N PHE A 123 -3.02 -12.44 -7.55
CA PHE A 123 -1.97 -12.16 -8.52
C PHE A 123 -0.57 -12.20 -7.92
N GLY A 124 -0.41 -11.63 -6.74
CA GLY A 124 0.89 -11.27 -6.18
C GLY A 124 1.37 -12.10 -5.00
N ASN A 125 0.59 -13.04 -4.47
CA ASN A 125 1.06 -13.86 -3.36
C ASN A 125 2.40 -14.53 -3.71
N PRO A 126 3.46 -14.40 -2.87
CA PRO A 126 4.81 -14.82 -3.23
C PRO A 126 5.02 -16.33 -3.32
N ALA A 127 4.04 -17.14 -2.89
CA ALA A 127 4.13 -18.60 -2.92
C ALA A 127 3.09 -19.26 -3.84
N THR A 128 1.93 -18.61 -4.06
CA THR A 128 0.79 -19.21 -4.76
C THR A 128 0.13 -18.27 -5.76
N GLY A 129 0.61 -17.02 -5.88
CA GLY A 129 0.04 -16.03 -6.78
C GLY A 129 0.37 -16.30 -8.24
N MET A 130 -0.43 -15.74 -9.12
CA MET A 130 -0.30 -15.92 -10.57
C MET A 130 1.08 -15.49 -11.10
N LEU A 131 1.70 -14.45 -10.52
CA LEU A 131 3.06 -14.05 -10.87
C LEU A 131 4.09 -15.11 -10.51
N PHE A 132 3.97 -15.68 -9.31
CA PHE A 132 4.87 -16.74 -8.87
C PHE A 132 4.73 -17.99 -9.76
N GLU A 133 3.50 -18.42 -10.02
CA GLU A 133 3.26 -19.57 -10.90
C GLU A 133 3.88 -19.35 -12.29
N GLU A 134 3.64 -18.17 -12.87
CA GLU A 134 4.10 -17.90 -14.25
C GLU A 134 5.62 -17.67 -14.33
N PHE A 135 6.17 -16.76 -13.53
CA PHE A 135 7.58 -16.34 -13.65
C PHE A 135 8.56 -17.30 -13.00
N VAL A 136 8.17 -17.93 -11.88
CA VAL A 136 9.09 -18.79 -11.11
C VAL A 136 8.93 -20.25 -11.50
N LYS A 137 7.71 -20.79 -11.53
CA LYS A 137 7.46 -22.21 -11.80
C LYS A 137 7.44 -22.53 -13.29
N ASN A 138 6.57 -21.85 -14.07
CA ASN A 138 6.33 -22.23 -15.46
C ASN A 138 7.47 -21.77 -16.38
N LYS A 139 7.75 -20.48 -16.42
CA LYS A 139 8.76 -19.89 -17.32
C LYS A 139 10.17 -19.92 -16.76
N LYS A 140 10.32 -20.09 -15.45
CA LYS A 140 11.61 -20.14 -14.75
C LYS A 140 12.51 -18.93 -15.03
N LEU A 141 11.90 -17.76 -15.24
CA LEU A 141 12.57 -16.49 -15.52
C LEU A 141 13.05 -15.79 -14.25
N ALA A 142 12.41 -16.07 -13.12
CA ALA A 142 12.66 -15.40 -11.86
C ALA A 142 12.93 -16.38 -10.71
N THR A 143 13.57 -15.88 -9.66
CA THR A 143 13.70 -16.57 -8.37
C THR A 143 12.59 -16.16 -7.42
N SER A 144 12.03 -14.94 -7.60
CA SER A 144 10.90 -14.42 -6.85
C SER A 144 10.07 -13.52 -7.75
N ALA A 145 8.76 -13.60 -7.63
CA ALA A 145 7.82 -12.72 -8.30
C ALA A 145 6.59 -12.52 -7.41
N SER A 146 6.28 -11.28 -7.09
CA SER A 146 5.18 -10.91 -6.21
C SER A 146 4.57 -9.57 -6.58
N ALA A 147 3.35 -9.32 -6.11
CA ALA A 147 2.75 -8.00 -6.15
C ALA A 147 2.03 -7.69 -4.85
N TYR A 148 1.90 -6.42 -4.53
CA TYR A 148 1.23 -5.97 -3.33
C TYR A 148 0.56 -4.62 -3.54
N TYR A 149 -0.46 -4.37 -2.74
CA TYR A 149 -1.25 -3.15 -2.75
C TYR A 149 -1.41 -2.64 -1.32
N TYR A 150 -1.26 -1.32 -1.15
CA TYR A 150 -1.44 -0.67 0.14
C TYR A 150 -2.70 0.21 0.08
N PRO A 151 -3.78 -0.15 0.80
CA PRO A 151 -5.04 0.59 0.76
C PRO A 151 -4.99 1.92 1.52
N ASP A 152 -4.13 2.01 2.55
CA ASP A 152 -4.10 3.13 3.49
C ASP A 152 -3.38 4.35 2.92
N GLY A 153 -3.95 5.52 3.14
CA GLY A 153 -3.36 6.79 2.73
C GLY A 153 -4.38 7.82 2.26
N PHE A 154 -3.88 8.97 1.85
CA PHE A 154 -4.69 10.06 1.29
C PHE A 154 -4.44 10.18 -0.22
N GLY A 155 -5.52 10.26 -1.01
CA GLY A 155 -5.44 10.42 -2.45
C GLY A 155 -5.13 9.13 -3.18
N HIS A 156 -3.96 9.05 -3.80
CA HIS A 156 -3.50 7.85 -4.52
C HIS A 156 -2.41 7.11 -3.76
N THR A 157 -2.41 5.81 -3.94
CA THR A 157 -1.38 4.87 -3.50
C THR A 157 -0.79 4.13 -4.68
N SER A 158 -0.14 2.99 -4.44
CA SER A 158 0.46 2.18 -5.50
C SER A 158 0.06 0.71 -5.42
N PHE A 159 -0.14 0.12 -6.59
CA PHE A 159 -0.05 -1.31 -6.81
C PHE A 159 1.35 -1.62 -7.34
N VAL A 160 2.08 -2.50 -6.67
CA VAL A 160 3.51 -2.73 -6.93
C VAL A 160 3.74 -4.16 -7.39
N ILE A 161 4.49 -4.33 -8.46
CA ILE A 161 5.03 -5.62 -8.91
C ILE A 161 6.52 -5.62 -8.63
N SER A 162 7.03 -6.69 -8.01
CA SER A 162 8.45 -6.88 -7.71
C SER A 162 8.90 -8.25 -8.22
N ILE A 163 9.95 -8.27 -9.03
CA ILE A 163 10.49 -9.51 -9.62
C ILE A 163 12.01 -9.52 -9.46
N ILE A 164 12.53 -10.62 -8.97
CA ILE A 164 13.98 -10.90 -8.89
C ILE A 164 14.28 -11.92 -9.99
N PRO A 165 15.03 -11.54 -11.03
CA PRO A 165 15.33 -12.45 -12.15
C PRO A 165 16.25 -13.59 -11.70
N LYS A 166 16.26 -14.68 -12.46
CA LYS A 166 17.32 -15.67 -12.38
C LYS A 166 18.64 -15.12 -12.96
N LYS A 167 19.74 -15.74 -12.56
CA LYS A 167 21.05 -15.46 -13.15
C LYS A 167 20.95 -15.56 -14.67
N ASN A 168 21.56 -14.59 -15.38
CA ASN A 168 21.57 -14.47 -16.84
C ASN A 168 20.24 -14.06 -17.50
N ILE A 169 19.23 -13.71 -16.74
CA ILE A 169 18.00 -13.07 -17.27
C ILE A 169 18.09 -11.57 -17.03
N SER A 170 18.02 -10.78 -18.09
CA SER A 170 18.05 -9.32 -17.98
C SER A 170 16.73 -8.74 -17.46
N LEU A 171 16.78 -7.53 -16.88
CA LEU A 171 15.58 -6.85 -16.40
C LEU A 171 14.68 -6.43 -17.57
N GLU A 172 15.25 -6.18 -18.75
CA GLU A 172 14.51 -5.91 -20.00
C GLU A 172 13.70 -7.13 -20.45
N ASN A 173 14.27 -8.34 -20.34
CA ASN A 173 13.54 -9.56 -20.66
C ASN A 173 12.38 -9.79 -19.68
N ILE A 174 12.58 -9.49 -18.39
CA ILE A 174 11.52 -9.52 -17.39
C ILE A 174 10.42 -8.50 -17.73
N GLU A 175 10.80 -7.27 -18.08
CA GLU A 175 9.85 -6.20 -18.44
C GLU A 175 9.01 -6.58 -19.67
N ASN A 176 9.65 -7.00 -20.75
CA ASN A 176 8.98 -7.37 -22.00
C ASN A 176 8.00 -8.53 -21.77
N TYR A 177 8.42 -9.56 -21.05
CA TYR A 177 7.54 -10.68 -20.73
C TYR A 177 6.39 -10.28 -19.81
N LEU A 178 6.65 -9.42 -18.83
CA LEU A 178 5.63 -8.89 -17.92
C LEU A 178 4.56 -8.12 -18.70
N ASP A 179 4.93 -7.28 -19.65
CA ASP A 179 3.99 -6.50 -20.46
C ASP A 179 3.04 -7.40 -21.27
N ILE A 180 3.58 -8.45 -21.88
CA ILE A 180 2.79 -9.47 -22.57
C ILE A 180 1.83 -10.17 -21.59
N TYR A 181 2.33 -10.57 -20.43
CA TYR A 181 1.55 -11.28 -19.42
C TYR A 181 0.44 -10.41 -18.84
N LEU A 182 0.72 -9.14 -18.51
CA LEU A 182 -0.29 -8.19 -17.99
C LEU A 182 -1.38 -7.89 -19.03
N SER A 183 -1.02 -7.80 -20.31
CA SER A 183 -2.01 -7.65 -21.39
C SER A 183 -2.97 -8.84 -21.47
N LYS A 184 -2.49 -10.05 -21.18
CA LYS A 184 -3.32 -11.25 -21.08
C LYS A 184 -4.21 -11.22 -19.83
N ILE A 185 -3.62 -10.92 -18.67
CA ILE A 185 -4.34 -10.83 -17.38
C ILE A 185 -5.48 -9.80 -17.44
N SER A 186 -5.26 -8.66 -18.09
CA SER A 186 -6.27 -7.60 -18.24
C SER A 186 -7.50 -8.01 -19.07
N LYS A 187 -7.43 -9.12 -19.80
CA LYS A 187 -8.50 -9.60 -20.68
C LYS A 187 -9.10 -10.95 -20.25
N GLN A 188 -8.53 -11.58 -19.22
CA GLN A 188 -9.01 -12.90 -18.79
C GLN A 188 -10.14 -12.77 -17.78
N SER A 189 -10.97 -13.81 -17.72
CA SER A 189 -11.89 -14.02 -16.62
C SER A 189 -11.19 -14.71 -15.45
N PHE A 190 -11.65 -14.42 -14.22
CA PHE A 190 -11.12 -14.99 -13.00
C PHE A 190 -11.93 -16.20 -12.53
N ASP A 191 -11.26 -17.20 -11.99
CA ASP A 191 -11.93 -18.39 -11.46
C ASP A 191 -12.71 -18.08 -10.19
N LYS A 192 -14.00 -18.47 -10.17
CA LYS A 192 -14.91 -18.21 -9.05
C LYS A 192 -14.50 -18.98 -7.78
N LYS A 193 -13.98 -20.20 -7.92
CA LYS A 193 -13.57 -21.01 -6.77
C LYS A 193 -12.32 -20.44 -6.14
N GLU A 194 -11.37 -20.02 -6.98
CA GLU A 194 -10.15 -19.36 -6.48
C GLU A 194 -10.47 -18.03 -5.78
N LEU A 195 -11.33 -17.20 -6.36
CA LEU A 195 -11.80 -15.97 -5.72
C LEU A 195 -12.40 -16.25 -4.33
N GLN A 196 -13.28 -17.25 -4.21
CA GLN A 196 -13.89 -17.59 -2.91
C GLN A 196 -12.86 -18.10 -1.89
N LYS A 197 -11.88 -18.90 -2.33
CA LYS A 197 -10.79 -19.40 -1.49
C LYS A 197 -9.94 -18.23 -0.94
N ILE A 198 -9.57 -17.30 -1.81
CA ILE A 198 -8.75 -16.14 -1.43
C ILE A 198 -9.51 -15.22 -0.44
N LYS A 199 -10.77 -14.91 -0.72
CA LYS A 199 -11.58 -14.09 0.20
C LYS A 199 -11.70 -14.72 1.58
N LYS A 200 -11.93 -16.05 1.66
CA LYS A 200 -11.96 -16.76 2.94
C LYS A 200 -10.62 -16.71 3.66
N ARG A 201 -9.50 -16.86 2.93
CA ARG A 201 -8.17 -16.75 3.53
C ARG A 201 -7.94 -15.36 4.12
N LEU A 202 -8.22 -14.30 3.38
CA LEU A 202 -8.08 -12.92 3.86
C LEU A 202 -8.89 -12.66 5.14
N VAL A 203 -10.13 -13.17 5.19
CA VAL A 203 -10.97 -13.03 6.39
C VAL A 203 -10.42 -13.84 7.55
N ASN A 204 -9.94 -15.05 7.31
CA ASN A 204 -9.31 -15.87 8.35
C ASN A 204 -8.05 -15.21 8.90
N ASP A 205 -7.20 -14.68 8.02
CA ASP A 205 -5.97 -13.96 8.41
C ASP A 205 -6.31 -12.73 9.29
N ALA A 206 -7.39 -12.02 8.98
CA ALA A 206 -7.87 -10.91 9.79
C ALA A 206 -8.42 -11.37 11.16
N ILE A 207 -9.03 -12.54 11.25
CA ILE A 207 -9.47 -13.13 12.53
C ILE A 207 -8.24 -13.51 13.36
N PHE A 208 -7.26 -14.22 12.78
CA PHE A 208 -6.03 -14.58 13.50
C PHE A 208 -5.20 -13.35 13.92
N ALA A 209 -5.26 -12.26 13.15
CA ALA A 209 -4.60 -11.01 13.54
C ALA A 209 -5.16 -10.41 14.84
N GLN A 210 -6.40 -10.77 15.25
CA GLN A 210 -7.00 -10.31 16.50
C GLN A 210 -6.35 -10.92 17.74
N ASP A 211 -5.67 -12.05 17.62
CA ASP A 211 -4.93 -12.67 18.72
C ASP A 211 -3.69 -11.85 19.14
N SER A 212 -3.28 -10.91 18.28
CA SER A 212 -2.17 -10.01 18.56
C SER A 212 -2.64 -8.64 19.01
N LEU A 213 -2.37 -8.27 20.26
CA LEU A 213 -2.63 -6.92 20.79
C LEU A 213 -1.99 -5.82 19.92
N TYR A 214 -0.76 -6.04 19.48
CA TYR A 214 -0.04 -5.09 18.61
C TYR A 214 -0.71 -4.90 17.25
N MET A 215 -1.18 -5.97 16.62
CA MET A 215 -1.85 -5.89 15.32
C MET A 215 -3.17 -5.13 15.40
N GLY A 216 -3.96 -5.35 16.47
CA GLY A 216 -5.18 -4.58 16.73
C GLY A 216 -4.90 -3.07 16.80
N MET A 217 -3.96 -2.66 17.66
CA MET A 217 -3.57 -1.24 17.76
C MET A 217 -3.11 -0.66 16.40
N ARG A 218 -2.29 -1.41 15.66
CA ARG A 218 -1.76 -0.97 14.37
C ARG A 218 -2.87 -0.79 13.33
N ILE A 219 -3.78 -1.75 13.20
CA ILE A 219 -4.88 -1.68 12.22
C ILE A 219 -5.77 -0.48 12.52
N PHE A 220 -6.26 -0.35 13.76
CA PHE A 220 -7.12 0.77 14.13
C PHE A 220 -6.40 2.11 14.02
N GLY A 221 -5.15 2.19 14.49
CA GLY A 221 -4.36 3.42 14.44
C GLY A 221 -4.09 3.89 13.02
N SER A 222 -3.62 3.01 12.12
CA SER A 222 -3.34 3.38 10.73
C SER A 222 -4.62 3.76 9.98
N SER A 223 -5.67 2.95 10.08
CA SER A 223 -6.89 3.18 9.32
C SER A 223 -7.63 4.45 9.79
N LEU A 224 -7.78 4.66 11.10
CA LEU A 224 -8.44 5.87 11.62
C LEU A 224 -7.66 7.14 11.26
N THR A 225 -6.33 7.11 11.31
CA THR A 225 -5.50 8.28 10.95
C THR A 225 -5.50 8.58 9.44
N THR A 226 -5.87 7.62 8.61
CA THR A 226 -6.02 7.79 7.16
C THR A 226 -7.48 8.01 6.72
N GLY A 227 -8.40 8.18 7.69
CA GLY A 227 -9.76 8.64 7.43
C GLY A 227 -10.84 7.56 7.35
N TYR A 228 -10.53 6.32 7.73
CA TYR A 228 -11.57 5.31 7.89
C TYR A 228 -12.42 5.58 9.14
N SER A 229 -13.69 5.22 9.10
CA SER A 229 -14.54 5.12 10.29
C SER A 229 -14.35 3.77 10.99
N LEU A 230 -14.67 3.71 12.30
CA LEU A 230 -14.69 2.44 13.05
C LEU A 230 -15.57 1.38 12.39
N LYS A 231 -16.73 1.81 11.84
CA LYS A 231 -17.66 0.92 11.13
C LYS A 231 -17.03 0.32 9.87
N GLU A 232 -16.21 1.05 9.14
CA GLU A 232 -15.54 0.55 7.95
C GLU A 232 -14.46 -0.45 8.31
N ILE A 233 -13.67 -0.18 9.35
CA ILE A 233 -12.65 -1.11 9.83
C ILE A 233 -13.30 -2.43 10.28
N THR A 234 -14.33 -2.36 11.12
CA THR A 234 -15.01 -3.56 11.64
C THR A 234 -15.81 -4.32 10.59
N ASN A 235 -16.29 -3.66 9.54
CA ASN A 235 -17.01 -4.30 8.45
C ASN A 235 -16.09 -4.80 7.31
N TRP A 236 -14.79 -4.51 7.34
CA TRP A 236 -13.87 -4.94 6.28
C TRP A 236 -13.99 -6.44 5.92
N PRO A 237 -14.10 -7.40 6.87
CA PRO A 237 -14.25 -8.81 6.52
C PRO A 237 -15.53 -9.09 5.70
N LYS A 238 -16.64 -8.42 6.04
CA LYS A 238 -17.89 -8.54 5.31
C LYS A 238 -17.81 -7.92 3.91
N ASP A 239 -17.08 -6.82 3.79
CA ASP A 239 -16.95 -6.10 2.53
C ASP A 239 -16.00 -6.83 1.57
N ILE A 240 -14.91 -7.44 2.05
CA ILE A 240 -14.04 -8.33 1.25
C ILE A 240 -14.85 -9.51 0.65
N LEU A 241 -15.77 -10.10 1.42
CA LEU A 241 -16.59 -11.20 0.93
C LEU A 241 -17.55 -10.80 -0.20
N LYS A 242 -17.88 -9.51 -0.34
CA LYS A 242 -18.75 -9.01 -1.42
C LYS A 242 -18.04 -8.80 -2.76
N VAL A 243 -16.69 -8.76 -2.77
CA VAL A 243 -15.93 -8.59 -4.02
C VAL A 243 -16.30 -9.69 -5.01
N SER A 244 -16.66 -9.28 -6.22
CA SER A 244 -17.15 -10.17 -7.29
C SER A 244 -16.13 -10.31 -8.43
N ILE A 245 -16.38 -11.28 -9.33
CA ILE A 245 -15.62 -11.42 -10.58
C ILE A 245 -15.72 -10.15 -11.43
N ASN A 246 -16.93 -9.60 -11.55
CA ASN A 246 -17.14 -8.35 -12.32
C ASN A 246 -16.34 -7.17 -11.75
N ASP A 247 -16.12 -7.13 -10.43
CA ASP A 247 -15.29 -6.10 -9.82
C ASP A 247 -13.82 -6.26 -10.23
N LEU A 248 -13.30 -7.49 -10.24
CA LEU A 248 -11.95 -7.80 -10.73
C LEU A 248 -11.81 -7.44 -12.21
N GLU A 249 -12.71 -7.91 -13.06
CA GLU A 249 -12.69 -7.70 -14.51
C GLU A 249 -12.82 -6.21 -14.89
N SER A 250 -13.50 -5.41 -14.08
CA SER A 250 -13.63 -3.97 -14.30
C SER A 250 -12.47 -3.13 -13.74
N THR A 251 -11.80 -3.59 -12.68
CA THR A 251 -10.77 -2.83 -11.97
C THR A 251 -9.36 -3.14 -12.46
N VAL A 252 -9.04 -4.42 -12.69
CA VAL A 252 -7.69 -4.85 -13.09
C VAL A 252 -7.20 -4.20 -14.38
N PRO A 253 -7.99 -4.10 -15.47
CA PRO A 253 -7.54 -3.43 -16.70
C PRO A 253 -7.22 -1.95 -16.52
N LYS A 254 -7.89 -1.26 -15.60
CA LYS A 254 -7.63 0.16 -15.31
C LYS A 254 -6.27 0.38 -14.67
N ILE A 255 -5.85 -0.54 -13.78
CA ILE A 255 -4.58 -0.44 -13.07
C ILE A 255 -3.40 -0.71 -14.01
N PHE A 256 -3.47 -1.75 -14.84
CA PHE A 256 -2.36 -2.13 -15.71
C PHE A 256 -2.23 -1.28 -16.99
N ASN A 257 -2.47 0.01 -16.85
CA ASN A 257 -2.15 0.97 -17.89
C ASN A 257 -0.68 1.37 -17.82
N ASN A 258 0.14 0.92 -18.76
CA ASN A 258 1.57 1.22 -18.79
C ASN A 258 1.88 2.73 -18.75
N LYS A 259 1.02 3.57 -19.34
CA LYS A 259 1.18 5.03 -19.30
C LYS A 259 1.06 5.60 -17.89
N SER A 260 0.43 4.90 -16.96
CA SER A 260 0.26 5.31 -15.55
C SER A 260 1.21 4.57 -14.61
N SER A 261 2.37 4.11 -15.12
CA SER A 261 3.32 3.33 -14.33
C SER A 261 4.73 3.94 -14.31
N VAL A 262 5.48 3.55 -13.29
CA VAL A 262 6.92 3.82 -13.17
C VAL A 262 7.65 2.50 -12.97
N THR A 263 8.59 2.22 -13.87
CA THR A 263 9.48 1.04 -13.78
C THR A 263 10.81 1.44 -13.16
N GLY A 264 11.25 0.71 -12.15
CA GLY A 264 12.54 0.84 -11.49
C GLY A 264 13.41 -0.39 -11.72
N TYR A 265 14.65 -0.17 -12.16
CA TYR A 265 15.70 -1.16 -12.22
C TYR A 265 16.72 -0.87 -11.13
N LEU A 266 16.90 -1.78 -10.20
CA LEU A 266 18.01 -1.76 -9.28
C LEU A 266 19.02 -2.79 -9.77
N LEU A 267 20.24 -2.35 -10.01
CA LEU A 267 21.33 -3.17 -10.56
C LEU A 267 22.52 -3.15 -9.61
N PRO A 268 23.25 -4.26 -9.47
CA PRO A 268 24.57 -4.25 -8.85
C PRO A 268 25.49 -3.29 -9.61
N GLU A 269 26.32 -2.56 -8.88
CA GLU A 269 27.41 -1.82 -9.50
C GLU A 269 28.39 -2.82 -10.12
N LYS A 270 28.75 -2.63 -11.38
CA LYS A 270 29.81 -3.42 -12.01
C LYS A 270 31.15 -2.95 -11.43
N GLU A 271 31.93 -3.89 -10.95
CA GLU A 271 33.36 -3.67 -10.62
C GLU A 271 34.13 -3.17 -11.81
#